data_4a295fa1a506822ec53e4244446396e6
#
_entry.id   4a295fa1a506822ec53e4244446396e6
#
_cell.length_a   1.000
_cell.length_b   1.000
_cell.length_c   1.000
_cell.angle_alpha   90.00
_cell.angle_beta   90.00
_cell.angle_gamma   90.00
#
_symmetry.space_group_name_H-M   'P 1'
#
loop_
_entity.id
_entity.type
_entity.pdbx_description
1 polymer ?
#
loop_
_entity_poly.entity_id
_entity_poly.type
_entity_poly.pdbx_seq_one_letter_code
_entity_poly.pdbx_strand_id
1 'polypeptide(L)'
;EIVPTDGRGRKKKESDVVIKCGPIPTKTVTRSFYGATYLFDAIGEKIGIIADLKHCFPAQYKQILSIAYYLILEENNPLFRFEKWSILHKHPYGQIITSQRSSELFAAITEEKKNEFFRLQGKRRNEKEFWAYDTTSISSFSEHLRQVQYGNNKENDRLPQFNLAMVFGESSNLPFYYRKLAGNIPDSKTIRNLLADLDVLGFSKVKLVMDRGFYSEANVNSLYKDHLKFLIAVKTSLTFVRNELDKIYDGFRSFDCYSEKYELYAKTVTTE
;
A
#
# COMPACT_ATOMS: atom_id res chain seq x y z
N GLU A 1 26.80 -24.12 -47.66
CA GLU A 1 27.31 -24.86 -46.50
C GLU A 1 28.76 -24.48 -46.26
N ILE A 2 29.06 -23.90 -45.09
CA ILE A 2 30.45 -23.55 -44.74
C ILE A 2 31.03 -24.77 -44.06
N VAL A 3 31.90 -25.45 -44.74
CA VAL A 3 32.67 -26.60 -44.18
C VAL A 3 33.81 -26.02 -43.33
N PRO A 4 33.89 -26.34 -42.05
CA PRO A 4 35.01 -25.88 -41.19
C PRO A 4 36.33 -26.44 -41.71
N THR A 5 37.28 -25.56 -41.94
CA THR A 5 38.68 -25.96 -42.27
C THR A 5 39.54 -25.84 -41.03
N ASP A 6 40.55 -26.73 -40.89
CA ASP A 6 41.59 -26.49 -39.92
C ASP A 6 42.40 -25.23 -40.33
N GLY A 7 43.09 -24.60 -39.41
CA GLY A 7 43.83 -23.35 -39.67
C GLY A 7 44.93 -23.46 -40.77
N ARG A 8 45.01 -24.55 -41.52
CA ARG A 8 45.92 -24.81 -42.65
C ARG A 8 45.17 -25.11 -43.98
N GLY A 9 43.86 -24.82 -44.02
CA GLY A 9 43.05 -25.00 -45.23
C GLY A 9 42.68 -26.46 -45.58
N ARG A 10 42.91 -27.41 -44.72
CA ARG A 10 42.44 -28.78 -44.92
C ARG A 10 40.99 -28.92 -44.46
N LYS A 11 40.14 -29.48 -45.36
CA LYS A 11 38.77 -29.85 -44.98
C LYS A 11 38.81 -30.92 -43.90
N LYS A 12 38.17 -30.68 -42.73
CA LYS A 12 37.96 -31.73 -41.72
C LYS A 12 37.11 -32.83 -42.35
N LYS A 13 37.51 -34.09 -42.20
CA LYS A 13 36.68 -35.21 -42.64
C LYS A 13 35.40 -35.24 -41.83
N GLU A 14 34.26 -35.39 -42.47
CA GLU A 14 32.92 -35.48 -41.88
C GLU A 14 32.77 -36.53 -40.75
N SER A 15 33.69 -37.50 -40.73
CA SER A 15 33.72 -38.55 -39.70
C SER A 15 34.07 -38.09 -38.28
N ASP A 16 34.63 -36.87 -38.13
CA ASP A 16 35.21 -36.43 -36.82
C ASP A 16 34.24 -35.55 -36.00
N VAL A 17 33.06 -35.22 -36.52
CA VAL A 17 32.05 -34.45 -35.82
C VAL A 17 30.83 -35.33 -35.52
N VAL A 18 30.98 -36.24 -34.58
CA VAL A 18 29.82 -36.93 -34.03
C VAL A 18 29.14 -35.96 -33.06
N ILE A 19 28.22 -35.15 -33.57
CA ILE A 19 27.24 -34.46 -32.72
C ILE A 19 26.35 -35.55 -32.13
N LYS A 20 26.67 -35.99 -30.93
CA LYS A 20 25.76 -36.81 -30.12
C LYS A 20 24.59 -35.89 -29.66
N CYS A 21 23.67 -35.68 -30.56
CA CYS A 21 22.34 -35.18 -30.13
C CYS A 21 21.74 -36.25 -29.24
N GLY A 22 21.50 -35.95 -28.00
CA GLY A 22 20.67 -36.79 -27.14
C GLY A 22 19.28 -36.97 -27.75
N PRO A 23 18.45 -37.90 -27.28
CA PRO A 23 17.11 -38.09 -27.79
C PRO A 23 16.33 -36.77 -27.74
N ILE A 24 15.67 -36.44 -28.85
CA ILE A 24 14.81 -35.24 -28.92
C ILE A 24 13.80 -35.35 -27.79
N PRO A 25 13.69 -34.38 -26.87
CA PRO A 25 12.72 -34.44 -25.81
C PRO A 25 11.32 -34.57 -26.40
N THR A 26 10.61 -35.63 -26.09
CA THR A 26 9.23 -35.86 -26.52
C THR A 26 8.21 -34.96 -25.80
N LYS A 27 8.66 -34.25 -24.75
CA LYS A 27 7.85 -33.28 -23.99
C LYS A 27 8.62 -31.99 -23.80
N THR A 28 7.96 -30.89 -24.07
CA THR A 28 8.47 -29.55 -23.74
C THR A 28 8.41 -29.36 -22.23
N VAL A 29 9.54 -29.15 -21.57
CA VAL A 29 9.62 -28.83 -20.16
C VAL A 29 9.65 -27.33 -20.00
N THR A 30 8.66 -26.78 -19.32
CA THR A 30 8.64 -25.37 -18.94
C THR A 30 9.13 -25.23 -17.49
N ARG A 31 9.98 -24.25 -17.24
CA ARG A 31 10.44 -23.88 -15.90
C ARG A 31 9.88 -22.52 -15.57
N SER A 32 9.32 -22.35 -14.36
CA SER A 32 8.81 -21.07 -13.90
C SER A 32 9.18 -20.83 -12.44
N PHE A 33 9.37 -19.57 -12.07
CA PHE A 33 9.50 -19.15 -10.68
C PHE A 33 8.15 -19.27 -9.97
N TYR A 34 8.11 -19.96 -8.85
CA TYR A 34 6.85 -20.19 -8.11
C TYR A 34 6.94 -19.81 -6.62
N GLY A 35 8.13 -19.79 -6.03
CA GLY A 35 8.29 -19.61 -4.57
C GLY A 35 7.61 -18.37 -4.01
N ALA A 36 7.79 -17.22 -4.66
CA ALA A 36 7.16 -15.97 -4.24
C ALA A 36 5.63 -16.04 -4.34
N THR A 37 5.09 -16.59 -5.43
CA THR A 37 3.64 -16.77 -5.60
C THR A 37 3.06 -17.66 -4.51
N TYR A 38 3.72 -18.77 -4.19
CA TYR A 38 3.30 -19.66 -3.10
C TYR A 38 3.24 -18.93 -1.76
N LEU A 39 4.26 -18.10 -1.46
CA LEU A 39 4.30 -17.31 -0.24
C LEU A 39 3.17 -16.28 -0.20
N PHE A 40 2.95 -15.54 -1.29
CA PHE A 40 1.91 -14.52 -1.36
C PHE A 40 0.49 -15.10 -1.31
N ASP A 41 0.27 -16.25 -1.94
CA ASP A 41 -0.99 -16.97 -1.82
C ASP A 41 -1.25 -17.36 -0.35
N ALA A 42 -0.28 -17.96 0.33
CA ALA A 42 -0.41 -18.35 1.73
C ALA A 42 -0.66 -17.15 2.66
N ILE A 43 0.05 -16.04 2.46
CA ILE A 43 -0.17 -14.79 3.22
C ILE A 43 -1.57 -14.25 2.91
N GLY A 44 -1.93 -14.14 1.63
CA GLY A 44 -3.21 -13.59 1.19
C GLY A 44 -4.42 -14.38 1.70
N GLU A 45 -4.31 -15.70 1.80
CA GLU A 45 -5.32 -16.55 2.43
C GLU A 45 -5.38 -16.32 3.94
N LYS A 46 -4.23 -16.30 4.62
CA LYS A 46 -4.15 -16.11 6.07
C LYS A 46 -4.76 -14.78 6.53
N ILE A 47 -4.51 -13.69 5.81
CA ILE A 47 -5.05 -12.36 6.14
C ILE A 47 -6.42 -12.09 5.51
N GLY A 48 -6.96 -13.00 4.72
CA GLY A 48 -8.29 -12.95 4.13
C GLY A 48 -8.44 -12.09 2.88
N ILE A 49 -7.37 -11.52 2.34
CA ILE A 49 -7.40 -10.66 1.14
C ILE A 49 -7.92 -11.42 -0.08
N ILE A 50 -7.49 -12.69 -0.27
CA ILE A 50 -7.93 -13.50 -1.41
C ILE A 50 -9.43 -13.77 -1.36
N ALA A 51 -9.97 -14.10 -0.19
CA ALA A 51 -11.39 -14.32 -0.01
C ALA A 51 -12.22 -13.06 -0.30
N ASP A 52 -11.77 -11.90 0.19
CA ASP A 52 -12.45 -10.62 -0.01
C ASP A 52 -12.36 -10.15 -1.46
N LEU A 53 -11.21 -10.30 -2.11
CA LEU A 53 -11.07 -10.02 -3.55
C LEU A 53 -11.96 -10.94 -4.40
N LYS A 54 -12.02 -12.22 -4.07
CA LYS A 54 -12.89 -13.17 -4.76
C LYS A 54 -14.38 -12.81 -4.58
N HIS A 55 -14.76 -12.30 -3.42
CA HIS A 55 -16.13 -11.87 -3.15
C HIS A 55 -16.47 -10.61 -3.98
N CYS A 56 -15.64 -9.55 -3.90
CA CYS A 56 -15.92 -8.28 -4.55
C CYS A 56 -15.69 -8.32 -6.08
N PHE A 57 -14.71 -9.11 -6.53
CA PHE A 57 -14.24 -9.15 -7.93
C PHE A 57 -14.15 -10.60 -8.45
N PRO A 58 -15.24 -11.38 -8.47
CA PRO A 58 -15.18 -12.81 -8.77
C PRO A 58 -14.55 -13.17 -10.10
N ALA A 59 -14.72 -12.33 -11.12
CA ALA A 59 -14.13 -12.53 -12.45
C ALA A 59 -12.69 -12.00 -12.57
N GLN A 60 -12.31 -11.00 -11.77
CA GLN A 60 -11.06 -10.26 -11.92
C GLN A 60 -10.03 -10.54 -10.82
N TYR A 61 -10.39 -11.19 -9.69
CA TYR A 61 -9.51 -11.31 -8.52
C TYR A 61 -8.14 -11.92 -8.84
N LYS A 62 -8.10 -12.92 -9.75
CA LYS A 62 -6.83 -13.53 -10.16
C LYS A 62 -5.93 -12.57 -10.94
N GLN A 63 -6.51 -11.72 -11.77
CA GLN A 63 -5.77 -10.70 -12.51
C GLN A 63 -5.24 -9.63 -11.54
N ILE A 64 -6.08 -9.18 -10.58
CA ILE A 64 -5.70 -8.22 -9.54
C ILE A 64 -4.53 -8.76 -8.71
N LEU A 65 -4.63 -10.01 -8.23
CA LEU A 65 -3.55 -10.65 -7.47
C LEU A 65 -2.27 -10.77 -8.29
N SER A 66 -2.37 -11.16 -9.56
CA SER A 66 -1.19 -11.30 -10.43
C SER A 66 -0.46 -9.99 -10.64
N ILE A 67 -1.21 -8.89 -10.86
CA ILE A 67 -0.63 -7.55 -10.96
C ILE A 67 -0.03 -7.12 -9.62
N ALA A 68 -0.70 -7.38 -8.50
CA ALA A 68 -0.18 -7.06 -7.17
C ALA A 68 1.14 -7.79 -6.88
N TYR A 69 1.23 -9.08 -7.20
CA TYR A 69 2.46 -9.86 -7.01
C TYR A 69 3.60 -9.33 -7.89
N TYR A 70 3.31 -8.98 -9.14
CA TYR A 70 4.27 -8.33 -10.01
C TYR A 70 4.80 -7.02 -9.41
N LEU A 71 3.91 -6.14 -8.96
CA LEU A 71 4.29 -4.84 -8.39
C LEU A 71 5.12 -4.98 -7.10
N ILE A 72 4.85 -6.00 -6.29
CA ILE A 72 5.64 -6.28 -5.07
C ILE A 72 7.04 -6.79 -5.43
N LEU A 73 7.15 -7.66 -6.45
CA LEU A 73 8.44 -8.29 -6.80
C LEU A 73 9.34 -7.40 -7.66
N GLU A 74 8.74 -6.54 -8.47
CA GLU A 74 9.44 -5.74 -9.47
C GLU A 74 9.44 -4.23 -9.13
N GLU A 75 9.04 -3.88 -7.95
CA GLU A 75 8.95 -2.54 -7.32
C GLU A 75 8.86 -1.34 -8.30
N ASN A 76 9.96 -0.97 -8.92
CA ASN A 76 10.06 0.21 -9.81
C ASN A 76 9.83 -0.11 -11.29
N ASN A 77 9.46 -1.33 -11.64
CA ASN A 77 9.21 -1.70 -13.02
C ASN A 77 7.80 -1.29 -13.47
N PRO A 78 7.68 -0.63 -14.62
CA PRO A 78 6.38 -0.22 -15.15
C PRO A 78 5.53 -1.43 -15.55
N LEU A 79 4.22 -1.31 -15.38
CA LEU A 79 3.27 -2.41 -15.56
C LEU A 79 3.29 -3.05 -16.97
N PHE A 80 3.68 -2.32 -18.01
CA PHE A 80 3.81 -2.91 -19.35
C PHE A 80 4.84 -4.04 -19.45
N ARG A 81 5.79 -4.14 -18.50
CA ARG A 81 6.75 -5.24 -18.41
C ARG A 81 6.16 -6.53 -17.86
N PHE A 82 4.94 -6.48 -17.32
CA PHE A 82 4.23 -7.66 -16.82
C PHE A 82 4.21 -8.82 -17.83
N GLU A 83 4.05 -8.53 -19.10
CA GLU A 83 4.02 -9.56 -20.16
C GLU A 83 5.28 -10.43 -20.14
N LYS A 84 6.46 -9.82 -20.06
CA LYS A 84 7.73 -10.56 -20.00
C LYS A 84 7.91 -11.30 -18.69
N TRP A 85 7.52 -10.66 -17.59
CA TRP A 85 7.60 -11.25 -16.27
C TRP A 85 6.72 -12.49 -16.15
N SER A 86 5.50 -12.45 -16.66
CA SER A 86 4.51 -13.53 -16.58
C SER A 86 4.93 -14.81 -17.31
N ILE A 87 5.81 -14.72 -18.30
CA ILE A 87 6.34 -15.90 -19.01
C ILE A 87 7.21 -16.77 -18.09
N LEU A 88 7.94 -16.15 -17.20
CA LEU A 88 8.89 -16.83 -16.31
C LEU A 88 8.32 -17.13 -14.92
N HIS A 89 7.20 -16.50 -14.56
CA HIS A 89 6.62 -16.59 -13.22
C HIS A 89 5.25 -17.26 -13.26
N LYS A 90 5.06 -18.22 -12.37
CA LYS A 90 3.71 -18.75 -12.12
C LYS A 90 2.95 -17.73 -11.27
N HIS A 91 1.78 -17.32 -11.70
CA HIS A 91 0.95 -16.33 -11.01
C HIS A 91 -0.54 -16.73 -11.05
N PRO A 92 -1.41 -16.18 -10.19
CA PRO A 92 -2.80 -16.65 -10.01
C PRO A 92 -3.65 -16.68 -11.28
N TYR A 93 -3.48 -15.72 -12.18
CA TYR A 93 -4.23 -15.67 -13.43
C TYR A 93 -3.73 -16.69 -14.48
N GLY A 94 -2.41 -16.92 -14.52
CA GLY A 94 -1.79 -17.91 -15.40
C GLY A 94 -1.82 -17.59 -16.89
N GLN A 95 -2.23 -16.38 -17.27
CA GLN A 95 -2.27 -15.90 -18.65
C GLN A 95 -1.63 -14.51 -18.75
N ILE A 96 -1.18 -14.14 -19.95
CA ILE A 96 -0.61 -12.82 -20.20
C ILE A 96 -1.68 -11.73 -20.01
N ILE A 97 -1.31 -10.67 -19.26
CA ILE A 97 -2.10 -9.45 -19.13
C ILE A 97 -1.36 -8.37 -19.90
N THR A 98 -1.87 -8.02 -21.07
CA THR A 98 -1.31 -6.93 -21.89
C THR A 98 -1.59 -5.57 -21.25
N SER A 99 -0.89 -4.54 -21.70
CA SER A 99 -1.12 -3.16 -21.25
C SER A 99 -2.58 -2.72 -21.45
N GLN A 100 -3.19 -3.10 -22.57
CA GLN A 100 -4.61 -2.84 -22.83
C GLN A 100 -5.50 -3.57 -21.83
N ARG A 101 -5.29 -4.87 -21.61
CA ARG A 101 -6.08 -5.65 -20.63
C ARG A 101 -5.94 -5.14 -19.20
N SER A 102 -4.76 -4.64 -18.82
CA SER A 102 -4.60 -4.02 -17.51
C SER A 102 -5.42 -2.72 -17.38
N SER A 103 -5.47 -1.92 -18.43
CA SER A 103 -6.31 -0.71 -18.47
C SER A 103 -7.80 -1.04 -18.40
N GLU A 104 -8.25 -2.06 -19.13
CA GLU A 104 -9.64 -2.57 -19.07
C GLU A 104 -9.98 -3.11 -17.67
N LEU A 105 -9.05 -3.83 -17.04
CA LEU A 105 -9.20 -4.31 -15.68
C LEU A 105 -9.39 -3.15 -14.69
N PHE A 106 -8.54 -2.13 -14.75
CA PHE A 106 -8.65 -0.98 -13.86
C PHE A 106 -9.94 -0.19 -14.10
N ALA A 107 -10.39 -0.06 -15.34
CA ALA A 107 -11.67 0.57 -15.66
C ALA A 107 -12.88 -0.22 -15.13
N ALA A 108 -12.76 -1.54 -15.01
CA ALA A 108 -13.82 -2.39 -14.47
C ALA A 108 -13.91 -2.38 -12.93
N ILE A 109 -12.93 -1.80 -12.23
CA ILE A 109 -12.96 -1.64 -10.77
C ILE A 109 -13.80 -0.42 -10.43
N THR A 110 -15.05 -0.64 -10.03
CA THR A 110 -15.96 0.43 -9.62
C THR A 110 -15.69 0.88 -8.20
N GLU A 111 -16.04 2.14 -7.88
CA GLU A 111 -15.93 2.68 -6.52
C GLU A 111 -16.79 1.88 -5.52
N GLU A 112 -17.96 1.40 -5.94
CA GLU A 112 -18.85 0.58 -5.11
C GLU A 112 -18.16 -0.71 -4.65
N LYS A 113 -17.59 -1.47 -5.60
CA LYS A 113 -16.87 -2.72 -5.30
C LYS A 113 -15.61 -2.48 -4.47
N LYS A 114 -14.91 -1.37 -4.73
CA LYS A 114 -13.76 -0.96 -3.94
C LYS A 114 -14.16 -0.65 -2.49
N ASN A 115 -15.26 0.08 -2.28
CA ASN A 115 -15.77 0.38 -0.95
C ASN A 115 -16.26 -0.90 -0.22
N GLU A 116 -16.87 -1.84 -0.93
CA GLU A 116 -17.21 -3.13 -0.37
C GLU A 116 -15.97 -3.92 0.10
N PHE A 117 -14.92 -3.94 -0.71
CA PHE A 117 -13.64 -4.52 -0.34
C PHE A 117 -13.06 -3.86 0.92
N PHE A 118 -13.04 -2.53 1.01
CA PHE A 118 -12.59 -1.81 2.20
C PHE A 118 -13.44 -2.14 3.43
N ARG A 119 -14.76 -2.27 3.26
CA ARG A 119 -15.67 -2.66 4.35
C ARG A 119 -15.33 -4.06 4.88
N LEU A 120 -15.08 -5.02 4.00
CA LEU A 120 -14.68 -6.37 4.39
C LEU A 120 -13.31 -6.37 5.09
N GLN A 121 -12.34 -5.67 4.54
CA GLN A 121 -11.02 -5.54 5.15
C GLN A 121 -11.10 -4.89 6.55
N GLY A 122 -11.87 -3.82 6.70
CA GLY A 122 -12.07 -3.16 8.00
C GLY A 122 -12.78 -4.06 9.03
N LYS A 123 -13.77 -4.84 8.61
CA LYS A 123 -14.44 -5.83 9.50
C LYS A 123 -13.54 -6.94 10.00
N ARG A 124 -12.46 -7.24 9.28
CA ARG A 124 -11.45 -8.22 9.74
C ARG A 124 -10.55 -7.65 10.82
N ARG A 125 -10.53 -6.33 10.97
CA ARG A 125 -9.75 -5.66 12.00
C ARG A 125 -10.46 -5.74 13.33
N ASN A 126 -9.68 -5.83 14.39
CA ASN A 126 -10.26 -5.88 15.73
C ASN A 126 -10.87 -4.51 16.07
N GLU A 127 -12.12 -4.47 16.49
CA GLU A 127 -12.79 -3.23 16.97
C GLU A 127 -12.05 -2.55 18.12
N LYS A 128 -11.19 -3.29 18.83
CA LYS A 128 -10.36 -2.77 19.93
C LYS A 128 -9.05 -2.14 19.42
N GLU A 129 -8.69 -2.38 18.18
CA GLU A 129 -7.47 -1.88 17.55
C GLU A 129 -7.54 -0.36 17.35
N PHE A 130 -6.38 0.29 17.48
CA PHE A 130 -6.24 1.68 17.05
C PHE A 130 -5.99 1.75 15.54
N TRP A 131 -6.61 2.73 14.91
CA TRP A 131 -6.47 2.98 13.48
C TRP A 131 -5.65 4.24 13.26
N ALA A 132 -4.44 4.06 12.79
CA ALA A 132 -3.60 5.17 12.40
C ALA A 132 -4.09 5.75 11.06
N TYR A 133 -4.30 7.05 11.02
CA TYR A 133 -4.61 7.80 9.82
C TYR A 133 -3.46 8.73 9.49
N ASP A 134 -2.93 8.58 8.29
CA ASP A 134 -1.84 9.42 7.79
C ASP A 134 -2.03 9.73 6.31
N THR A 135 -1.32 10.75 5.84
CA THR A 135 -1.27 11.15 4.44
C THR A 135 0.17 11.19 3.94
N THR A 136 0.38 10.79 2.71
CA THR A 136 1.64 10.98 2.01
C THR A 136 1.42 11.71 0.70
N SER A 137 2.43 12.42 0.23
CA SER A 137 2.42 13.09 -1.07
C SER A 137 3.06 12.19 -2.11
N ILE A 138 2.46 12.11 -3.29
CA ILE A 138 3.02 11.37 -4.42
C ILE A 138 3.15 12.33 -5.58
N SER A 139 4.39 12.63 -5.95
CA SER A 139 4.72 13.52 -7.07
C SER A 139 4.35 12.88 -8.40
N SER A 140 3.85 13.66 -9.35
CA SER A 140 3.44 13.17 -10.65
C SER A 140 3.62 14.22 -11.72
N PHE A 141 4.12 13.80 -12.88
CA PHE A 141 4.20 14.61 -14.10
C PHE A 141 2.91 14.59 -14.93
N SER A 142 1.84 13.95 -14.45
CA SER A 142 0.61 13.81 -15.21
C SER A 142 -0.16 15.13 -15.28
N GLU A 143 -0.38 15.63 -16.49
CA GLU A 143 -1.19 16.82 -16.76
C GLU A 143 -2.71 16.50 -16.81
N HIS A 144 -3.07 15.22 -16.92
CA HIS A 144 -4.45 14.79 -17.09
C HIS A 144 -5.15 14.36 -15.79
N LEU A 145 -4.42 14.19 -14.70
CA LEU A 145 -4.99 13.82 -13.41
C LEU A 145 -5.40 15.09 -12.63
N ARG A 146 -6.70 15.32 -12.49
CA ARG A 146 -7.25 16.51 -11.80
C ARG A 146 -6.77 16.66 -10.35
N GLN A 147 -6.41 15.55 -9.70
CA GLN A 147 -5.90 15.56 -8.32
C GLN A 147 -4.43 16.01 -8.23
N VAL A 148 -3.68 15.98 -9.33
CA VAL A 148 -2.28 16.41 -9.37
C VAL A 148 -2.26 17.93 -9.37
N GLN A 149 -1.84 18.50 -8.23
CA GLN A 149 -1.79 19.94 -8.01
C GLN A 149 -0.58 20.31 -7.16
N TYR A 150 -0.12 21.54 -7.30
CA TYR A 150 0.93 22.06 -6.43
C TYR A 150 0.40 22.25 -5.00
N GLY A 151 1.15 21.79 -4.02
CA GLY A 151 0.82 21.87 -2.61
C GLY A 151 2.06 21.74 -1.73
N ASN A 152 1.85 21.46 -0.44
CA ASN A 152 2.95 21.19 0.48
C ASN A 152 3.49 19.78 0.22
N ASN A 153 4.53 19.71 -0.62
CA ASN A 153 5.15 18.43 -0.99
C ASN A 153 6.07 17.96 0.14
N LYS A 154 5.80 16.77 0.68
CA LYS A 154 6.58 16.16 1.77
C LYS A 154 7.98 15.72 1.31
N GLU A 155 8.18 15.50 0.02
CA GLU A 155 9.47 15.11 -0.58
C GLU A 155 10.34 16.33 -0.97
N ASN A 156 9.79 17.56 -0.92
CA ASN A 156 10.46 18.82 -1.30
C ASN A 156 10.99 18.86 -2.74
N ASP A 157 10.45 18.09 -3.65
CA ASP A 157 10.87 18.01 -5.06
C ASP A 157 10.27 19.11 -5.97
N ARG A 158 9.42 19.99 -5.42
CA ARG A 158 8.73 21.08 -6.13
C ARG A 158 7.86 20.62 -7.31
N LEU A 159 7.50 19.35 -7.39
CA LEU A 159 6.62 18.83 -8.40
C LEU A 159 5.15 18.92 -7.97
N PRO A 160 4.22 18.97 -8.93
CA PRO A 160 2.82 18.79 -8.61
C PRO A 160 2.58 17.37 -8.11
N GLN A 161 1.63 17.19 -7.20
CA GLN A 161 1.41 15.97 -6.46
C GLN A 161 -0.08 15.68 -6.28
N PHE A 162 -0.40 14.47 -5.91
CA PHE A 162 -1.63 14.15 -5.21
C PHE A 162 -1.32 13.59 -3.84
N ASN A 163 -2.24 13.74 -2.90
CA ASN A 163 -2.08 13.20 -1.57
C ASN A 163 -2.81 11.85 -1.48
N LEU A 164 -2.14 10.87 -0.90
CA LEU A 164 -2.72 9.56 -0.59
C LEU A 164 -2.95 9.49 0.92
N ALA A 165 -4.22 9.50 1.31
CA ALA A 165 -4.63 9.26 2.69
C ALA A 165 -4.81 7.75 2.89
N MET A 166 -4.33 7.23 4.01
CA MET A 166 -4.42 5.81 4.34
C MET A 166 -4.91 5.61 5.77
N VAL A 167 -5.68 4.56 5.97
CA VAL A 167 -6.04 4.05 7.29
C VAL A 167 -5.38 2.69 7.51
N PHE A 168 -4.73 2.56 8.62
CA PHE A 168 -3.84 1.47 8.95
C PHE A 168 -4.14 0.94 10.35
N GLY A 169 -4.27 -0.37 10.50
CA GLY A 169 -4.49 -1.00 11.80
C GLY A 169 -3.18 -1.12 12.57
N GLU A 170 -3.10 -0.54 13.78
CA GLU A 170 -1.87 -0.51 14.58
C GLU A 170 -1.43 -1.93 15.01
N SER A 171 -2.35 -2.76 15.48
CA SER A 171 -2.02 -4.11 15.95
C SER A 171 -1.84 -5.11 14.80
N SER A 172 -2.61 -4.96 13.74
CA SER A 172 -2.56 -5.84 12.57
C SER A 172 -1.41 -5.51 11.62
N ASN A 173 -0.87 -4.30 11.70
CA ASN A 173 0.12 -3.78 10.76
C ASN A 173 -0.33 -3.85 9.28
N LEU A 174 -1.63 -3.72 9.02
CA LEU A 174 -2.18 -3.83 7.68
C LEU A 174 -3.02 -2.60 7.31
N PRO A 175 -2.79 -2.01 6.12
CA PRO A 175 -3.68 -1.00 5.58
C PRO A 175 -4.99 -1.66 5.14
N PHE A 176 -6.11 -0.96 5.27
CA PHE A 176 -7.39 -1.46 4.78
C PHE A 176 -8.24 -0.43 4.05
N TYR A 177 -7.85 0.82 4.07
CA TYR A 177 -8.53 1.89 3.38
C TYR A 177 -7.54 2.92 2.86
N TYR A 178 -7.83 3.47 1.70
CA TYR A 178 -7.10 4.61 1.17
C TYR A 178 -8.03 5.56 0.38
N ARG A 179 -7.62 6.82 0.32
CA ARG A 179 -8.27 7.83 -0.53
C ARG A 179 -7.24 8.70 -1.23
N LYS A 180 -7.46 8.93 -2.53
CA LYS A 180 -6.70 9.92 -3.29
C LYS A 180 -7.32 11.28 -3.10
N LEU A 181 -6.51 12.25 -2.74
CA LEU A 181 -6.91 13.64 -2.49
C LEU A 181 -6.11 14.57 -3.41
N ALA A 182 -6.65 15.75 -3.70
CA ALA A 182 -5.90 16.75 -4.45
C ALA A 182 -4.68 17.20 -3.66
N GLY A 183 -3.55 17.40 -4.35
CA GLY A 183 -2.26 17.71 -3.73
C GLY A 183 -2.19 19.02 -2.96
N ASN A 184 -3.11 19.94 -3.22
CA ASN A 184 -3.22 21.23 -2.53
C ASN A 184 -4.06 21.18 -1.23
N ILE A 185 -4.63 20.00 -0.88
CA ILE A 185 -5.44 19.85 0.33
C ILE A 185 -4.51 19.61 1.53
N PRO A 186 -4.48 20.50 2.53
CA PRO A 186 -3.69 20.29 3.74
C PRO A 186 -4.30 19.18 4.61
N ASP A 187 -3.45 18.47 5.36
CA ASP A 187 -3.83 17.32 6.20
C ASP A 187 -5.01 17.64 7.13
N SER A 188 -5.03 18.82 7.75
CA SER A 188 -6.10 19.25 8.64
C SER A 188 -7.49 19.30 7.98
N LYS A 189 -7.59 19.43 6.66
CA LYS A 189 -8.87 19.44 5.94
C LYS A 189 -9.33 18.04 5.51
N THR A 190 -8.49 17.01 5.66
CA THR A 190 -8.80 15.65 5.19
C THR A 190 -9.67 14.86 6.15
N ILE A 191 -9.71 15.23 7.44
CA ILE A 191 -10.49 14.53 8.47
C ILE A 191 -11.98 14.46 8.12
N ARG A 192 -12.56 15.54 7.60
CA ARG A 192 -13.98 15.54 7.20
C ARG A 192 -14.27 14.49 6.12
N ASN A 193 -13.35 14.33 5.17
CA ASN A 193 -13.47 13.31 4.14
C ASN A 193 -13.37 11.91 4.77
N LEU A 194 -12.42 11.71 5.69
CA LEU A 194 -12.30 10.44 6.41
C LEU A 194 -13.59 10.11 7.16
N LEU A 195 -14.15 11.03 7.92
CA LEU A 195 -15.38 10.81 8.68
C LEU A 195 -16.55 10.41 7.78
N ALA A 196 -16.74 11.11 6.66
CA ALA A 196 -17.77 10.77 5.69
C ALA A 196 -17.54 9.36 5.08
N ASP A 197 -16.29 9.00 4.82
CA ASP A 197 -15.96 7.69 4.28
C ASP A 197 -16.16 6.57 5.31
N LEU A 198 -15.81 6.79 6.57
CA LEU A 198 -16.04 5.84 7.66
C LEU A 198 -17.54 5.58 7.85
N ASP A 199 -18.36 6.61 7.76
CA ASP A 199 -19.83 6.49 7.81
C ASP A 199 -20.36 5.65 6.65
N VAL A 200 -19.95 5.94 5.41
CA VAL A 200 -20.32 5.16 4.22
C VAL A 200 -19.86 3.69 4.33
N LEU A 201 -18.70 3.45 4.93
CA LEU A 201 -18.18 2.11 5.17
C LEU A 201 -18.83 1.40 6.37
N GLY A 202 -19.63 2.11 7.18
CA GLY A 202 -20.35 1.58 8.33
C GLY A 202 -19.46 1.39 9.57
N PHE A 203 -18.42 2.20 9.73
CA PHE A 203 -17.51 2.15 10.87
C PHE A 203 -17.79 3.28 11.86
N SER A 204 -18.59 3.01 12.89
CA SER A 204 -19.02 3.99 13.90
C SER A 204 -18.23 3.96 15.21
N LYS A 205 -17.47 2.89 15.48
CA LYS A 205 -16.78 2.67 16.76
C LYS A 205 -15.29 2.52 16.59
N VAL A 206 -14.66 3.47 15.91
CA VAL A 206 -13.21 3.45 15.67
C VAL A 206 -12.45 4.26 16.71
N LYS A 207 -11.18 3.91 16.90
CA LYS A 207 -10.23 4.66 17.73
C LYS A 207 -9.14 5.16 16.79
N LEU A 208 -9.13 6.45 16.50
CA LEU A 208 -8.20 7.06 15.56
C LEU A 208 -6.93 7.54 16.26
N VAL A 209 -5.79 7.32 15.64
CA VAL A 209 -4.50 7.92 16.01
C VAL A 209 -4.01 8.75 14.82
N MET A 210 -3.64 9.98 15.09
CA MET A 210 -3.29 10.94 14.03
C MET A 210 -2.11 11.81 14.45
N ASP A 211 -1.31 12.23 13.48
CA ASP A 211 -0.21 13.17 13.69
C ASP A 211 -0.71 14.62 13.93
N ARG A 212 0.21 15.45 14.42
CA ARG A 212 -0.02 16.88 14.72
C ARG A 212 -0.48 17.72 13.50
N GLY A 213 -0.23 17.26 12.29
CA GLY A 213 -0.70 17.89 11.05
C GLY A 213 -2.21 17.92 10.93
N PHE A 214 -2.90 17.00 11.59
CA PHE A 214 -4.36 16.88 11.59
C PHE A 214 -5.05 17.71 12.68
N TYR A 215 -4.28 18.26 13.63
CA TYR A 215 -4.85 19.02 14.72
C TYR A 215 -5.44 20.36 14.22
N SER A 216 -6.71 20.56 14.51
CA SER A 216 -7.38 21.85 14.56
C SER A 216 -8.57 21.74 15.52
N GLU A 217 -8.97 22.84 16.13
CA GLU A 217 -10.14 22.88 17.01
C GLU A 217 -11.40 22.36 16.29
N ALA A 218 -11.58 22.74 15.02
CA ALA A 218 -12.70 22.27 14.20
C ALA A 218 -12.67 20.74 13.99
N ASN A 219 -11.49 20.12 13.85
CA ASN A 219 -11.36 18.68 13.71
C ASN A 219 -11.67 17.96 15.02
N VAL A 220 -11.13 18.47 16.14
CA VAL A 220 -11.42 17.92 17.48
C VAL A 220 -12.94 17.97 17.74
N ASN A 221 -13.59 19.10 17.48
CA ASN A 221 -15.03 19.25 17.65
C ASN A 221 -15.82 18.29 16.73
N SER A 222 -15.37 18.06 15.49
CA SER A 222 -16.04 17.10 14.60
C SER A 222 -15.91 15.67 15.12
N LEU A 223 -14.73 15.26 15.58
CA LEU A 223 -14.50 13.93 16.16
C LEU A 223 -15.34 13.69 17.42
N TYR A 224 -15.47 14.69 18.27
CA TYR A 224 -16.37 14.65 19.45
C TYR A 224 -17.83 14.53 19.05
N LYS A 225 -18.25 15.31 18.06
CA LYS A 225 -19.63 15.29 17.56
C LYS A 225 -20.03 13.92 16.99
N ASP A 226 -19.08 13.25 16.34
CA ASP A 226 -19.30 11.93 15.79
C ASP A 226 -19.01 10.78 16.82
N HIS A 227 -18.82 11.15 18.09
CA HIS A 227 -18.58 10.22 19.19
C HIS A 227 -17.40 9.25 18.98
N LEU A 228 -16.42 9.64 18.20
CA LEU A 228 -15.24 8.83 17.94
C LEU A 228 -14.20 8.98 19.06
N LYS A 229 -13.53 7.87 19.37
CA LYS A 229 -12.36 7.90 20.23
C LYS A 229 -11.14 8.26 19.41
N PHE A 230 -10.33 9.19 19.87
CA PHE A 230 -9.14 9.59 19.12
C PHE A 230 -7.97 9.96 20.02
N LEU A 231 -6.77 9.83 19.48
CA LEU A 231 -5.52 10.36 19.97
C LEU A 231 -4.90 11.18 18.85
N ILE A 232 -4.68 12.45 19.09
CA ILE A 232 -4.09 13.36 18.13
C ILE A 232 -2.90 14.07 18.75
N ALA A 233 -1.76 14.07 18.04
CA ALA A 233 -0.62 14.83 18.46
C ALA A 233 -0.87 16.33 18.28
N VAL A 234 -0.31 17.14 19.16
CA VAL A 234 -0.47 18.61 19.12
C VAL A 234 0.88 19.30 19.04
N LYS A 235 0.89 20.52 18.49
CA LYS A 235 2.10 21.34 18.45
C LYS A 235 2.37 21.93 19.83
N THR A 236 3.62 21.81 20.30
CA THR A 236 4.05 22.42 21.56
C THR A 236 3.99 23.94 21.58
N SER A 237 3.88 24.58 20.40
CA SER A 237 3.72 26.02 20.28
C SER A 237 2.32 26.56 20.62
N LEU A 238 1.33 25.66 20.78
CA LEU A 238 -0.03 26.06 21.17
C LEU A 238 -0.03 26.58 22.62
N THR A 239 -0.72 27.69 22.86
CA THR A 239 -0.73 28.38 24.15
C THR A 239 -1.15 27.46 25.31
N PHE A 240 -2.25 26.71 25.13
CA PHE A 240 -2.72 25.79 26.16
C PHE A 240 -1.71 24.68 26.47
N VAL A 241 -1.05 24.13 25.44
CA VAL A 241 -0.01 23.10 25.61
C VAL A 241 1.19 23.67 26.34
N ARG A 242 1.63 24.85 25.97
CA ARG A 242 2.76 25.56 26.62
C ARG A 242 2.45 25.82 28.10
N ASN A 243 1.27 26.34 28.39
CA ASN A 243 0.87 26.61 29.76
C ASN A 243 0.86 25.34 30.64
N GLU A 244 0.43 24.20 30.08
CA GLU A 244 0.46 22.94 30.82
C GLU A 244 1.89 22.38 30.98
N LEU A 245 2.72 22.50 29.93
CA LEU A 245 4.13 22.11 30.01
C LEU A 245 4.90 22.93 31.05
N ASP A 246 4.67 24.23 31.14
CA ASP A 246 5.31 25.11 32.12
C ASP A 246 4.96 24.71 33.56
N LYS A 247 3.72 24.27 33.82
CA LYS A 247 3.29 23.78 35.13
C LYS A 247 3.95 22.48 35.58
N ILE A 248 4.34 21.62 34.63
CA ILE A 248 4.88 20.28 34.95
C ILE A 248 6.37 20.14 34.70
N TYR A 249 7.02 21.19 34.18
CA TYR A 249 8.39 21.14 33.66
C TYR A 249 9.39 20.60 34.71
N ASP A 250 9.37 21.08 35.93
CA ASP A 250 10.31 20.70 36.99
C ASP A 250 10.11 19.28 37.53
N GLY A 251 8.92 18.71 37.39
CA GLY A 251 8.59 17.37 37.90
C GLY A 251 8.44 16.29 36.83
N PHE A 252 8.54 16.66 35.54
CA PHE A 252 8.24 15.75 34.43
C PHE A 252 9.22 14.57 34.32
N ARG A 253 10.48 14.77 34.69
CA ARG A 253 11.51 13.72 34.67
C ARG A 253 11.66 12.98 36.03
N SER A 254 10.63 13.01 36.85
CA SER A 254 10.60 12.22 38.08
C SER A 254 10.38 10.73 37.81
N PHE A 255 10.76 9.88 38.73
CA PHE A 255 10.56 8.43 38.64
C PHE A 255 9.09 8.07 38.44
N ASP A 256 8.16 8.78 39.07
CA ASP A 256 6.71 8.55 38.96
C ASP A 256 6.14 8.79 37.54
N CYS A 257 6.87 9.53 36.72
CA CYS A 257 6.50 9.81 35.33
C CYS A 257 7.20 8.87 34.32
N TYR A 258 8.12 8.01 34.79
CA TYR A 258 8.86 7.11 33.91
C TYR A 258 8.12 5.81 33.67
N SER A 259 7.98 5.45 32.41
CA SER A 259 7.40 4.18 31.98
C SER A 259 8.51 3.24 31.50
N GLU A 260 8.82 2.21 32.29
CA GLU A 260 9.81 1.18 31.91
C GLU A 260 9.45 0.47 30.58
N LYS A 261 8.15 0.22 30.37
CA LYS A 261 7.67 -0.47 29.18
C LYS A 261 8.01 0.26 27.88
N TYR A 262 8.01 1.58 27.91
CA TYR A 262 8.18 2.42 26.71
C TYR A 262 9.47 3.23 26.76
N GLU A 263 10.26 3.10 27.85
CA GLU A 263 11.51 3.83 28.07
C GLU A 263 11.36 5.35 27.90
N LEU A 264 10.22 5.89 28.35
CA LEU A 264 9.90 7.31 28.23
C LEU A 264 9.21 7.86 29.49
N TYR A 265 9.26 9.19 29.62
CA TYR A 265 8.49 9.92 30.63
C TYR A 265 7.12 10.31 30.10
N ALA A 266 6.06 10.01 30.84
CA ALA A 266 4.68 10.34 30.48
C ALA A 266 3.91 10.85 31.69
N LYS A 267 3.12 11.89 31.51
CA LYS A 267 2.21 12.44 32.52
C LYS A 267 0.88 12.78 31.89
N THR A 268 -0.19 12.31 32.48
CA THR A 268 -1.55 12.67 32.06
C THR A 268 -2.02 13.91 32.81
N VAL A 269 -2.48 14.89 32.09
CA VAL A 269 -3.08 16.12 32.63
C VAL A 269 -4.47 16.27 32.04
N THR A 270 -5.47 16.46 32.88
CA THR A 270 -6.84 16.76 32.45
C THR A 270 -7.04 18.27 32.49
N THR A 271 -7.44 18.84 31.36
CA THR A 271 -7.80 20.26 31.24
C THR A 271 -9.30 20.36 30.97
N GLU A 272 -9.96 21.34 31.58
CA GLU A 272 -11.36 21.69 31.29
C GLU A 272 -11.50 22.52 30.01
#